data_d1d38b55e71d12bdbec924c2075287f9
#
_entry.id   d1d38b55e71d12bdbec924c2075287f9
#
_cell.length_a   1.000
_cell.length_b   1.000
_cell.length_c   1.000
_cell.angle_alpha   90.00
_cell.angle_beta   90.00
_cell.angle_gamma   90.00
#
_symmetry.space_group_name_H-M   'P 1'
#
loop_
_entity.id
_entity.type
_entity.pdbx_description
1 polymer ?
#
loop_
_entity_poly.entity_id
_entity_poly.type
_entity_poly.pdbx_seq_one_letter_code
_entity_poly.pdbx_strand_id
1 'polypeptide(L)'
;MSGDATTYAIERECDDIACCIEAMSTDSVDVIAHSYGALCALGACRRGASINRLVLYEPPVPTPGGIYCPPEVVPEMRAAIAAGDLAGAMASFLTGVHGITRDNVARMHRVAAWRDQIALAPLVLRELEAVAHFRFVANDYADWRVPTLLLLGGESPAQYRATADLLHGSLPGSRIEVLPGQGHTAINTAPRLFADAVLRFLGAHEE
;
A
#
# COMPACT_ATOMS: atom_id res chain seq x y z
N MET A 1 12.06 -13.46 7.54
CA MET A 1 11.94 -12.26 8.41
C MET A 1 12.92 -11.23 7.88
N SER A 2 12.43 -10.14 7.42
CA SER A 2 13.21 -9.02 6.91
C SER A 2 14.10 -8.44 8.02
N GLY A 3 15.36 -8.58 7.85
CA GLY A 3 16.53 -7.97 8.48
C GLY A 3 16.43 -7.22 9.82
N ASP A 4 17.58 -6.80 10.29
CA ASP A 4 17.72 -5.93 11.46
C ASP A 4 16.94 -4.63 11.29
N ALA A 5 16.08 -4.29 12.26
CA ALA A 5 15.25 -3.08 12.25
C ALA A 5 16.11 -1.79 12.14
N THR A 6 17.36 -1.82 12.59
CA THR A 6 18.28 -0.66 12.51
C THR A 6 18.76 -0.35 11.09
N THR A 7 18.64 -1.32 10.18
CA THR A 7 19.06 -1.18 8.77
C THR A 7 17.90 -1.21 7.79
N TYR A 8 16.68 -1.14 8.28
CA TYR A 8 15.49 -1.16 7.44
C TYR A 8 15.41 0.10 6.56
N ALA A 9 15.12 -0.11 5.28
CA ALA A 9 14.90 0.94 4.31
C ALA A 9 13.91 0.44 3.25
N ILE A 10 13.02 1.31 2.78
CA ILE A 10 12.02 0.98 1.76
C ILE A 10 12.68 0.54 0.45
N GLU A 11 13.87 1.06 0.17
CA GLU A 11 14.67 0.70 -1.00
C GLU A 11 15.03 -0.77 -1.03
N ARG A 12 15.22 -1.41 0.12
CA ARG A 12 15.49 -2.85 0.21
C ARG A 12 14.26 -3.68 -0.15
N GLU A 13 13.08 -3.26 0.30
CA GLU A 13 11.84 -3.90 -0.12
C GLU A 13 11.62 -3.78 -1.64
N CYS A 14 11.99 -2.63 -2.22
CA CYS A 14 11.96 -2.45 -3.67
C CYS A 14 12.95 -3.39 -4.38
N ASP A 15 14.16 -3.54 -3.85
CA ASP A 15 15.18 -4.44 -4.39
C ASP A 15 14.74 -5.91 -4.25
N ASP A 16 14.15 -6.30 -3.13
CA ASP A 16 13.62 -7.65 -2.91
C ASP A 16 12.51 -7.98 -3.91
N ILE A 17 11.60 -7.04 -4.21
CA ILE A 17 10.58 -7.21 -5.25
C ILE A 17 11.25 -7.38 -6.63
N ALA A 18 12.24 -6.56 -6.96
CA ALA A 18 12.96 -6.66 -8.23
C ALA A 18 13.64 -8.03 -8.36
N CYS A 19 14.33 -8.49 -7.32
CA CYS A 19 14.96 -9.83 -7.28
C CYS A 19 13.91 -10.95 -7.43
N CYS A 20 12.74 -10.84 -6.79
CA CYS A 20 11.68 -11.82 -6.96
C CYS A 20 11.17 -11.88 -8.41
N ILE A 21 11.00 -10.72 -9.07
CA ILE A 21 10.58 -10.64 -10.47
C ILE A 21 11.63 -11.28 -11.39
N GLU A 22 12.91 -10.95 -11.20
CA GLU A 22 14.02 -11.55 -11.94
C GLU A 22 14.08 -13.08 -11.79
N ALA A 23 13.82 -13.58 -10.56
CA ALA A 23 13.82 -15.02 -10.29
C ALA A 23 12.67 -15.78 -10.95
N MET A 24 11.63 -15.12 -11.43
CA MET A 24 10.52 -15.76 -12.16
C MET A 24 10.90 -16.21 -13.57
N SER A 25 12.08 -15.82 -14.07
CA SER A 25 12.63 -16.25 -15.39
C SER A 25 11.68 -16.00 -16.57
N THR A 26 10.90 -14.93 -16.53
CA THR A 26 10.02 -14.46 -17.61
C THR A 26 10.49 -13.11 -18.11
N ASP A 27 10.12 -12.75 -19.35
CA ASP A 27 10.51 -11.46 -19.93
C ASP A 27 9.93 -10.27 -19.14
N SER A 28 8.71 -10.43 -18.62
CA SER A 28 8.03 -9.43 -17.78
C SER A 28 6.86 -10.07 -17.04
N VAL A 29 6.41 -9.42 -15.96
CA VAL A 29 5.30 -9.88 -15.11
C VAL A 29 4.25 -8.80 -14.94
N ASP A 30 3.01 -9.19 -14.71
CA ASP A 30 1.97 -8.30 -14.21
C ASP A 30 2.02 -8.28 -12.69
N VAL A 31 2.04 -7.08 -12.11
CA VAL A 31 2.13 -6.91 -10.66
C VAL A 31 0.86 -6.28 -10.12
N ILE A 32 0.27 -6.93 -9.14
CA ILE A 32 -0.86 -6.41 -8.36
C ILE A 32 -0.36 -6.18 -6.93
N ALA A 33 -0.40 -4.94 -6.49
CA ALA A 33 0.15 -4.56 -5.20
C ALA A 33 -0.82 -3.70 -4.39
N HIS A 34 -0.83 -3.88 -3.08
CA HIS A 34 -1.73 -3.21 -2.16
C HIS A 34 -0.97 -2.49 -1.06
N SER A 35 -1.42 -1.28 -0.72
CA SER A 35 -0.94 -0.51 0.43
C SER A 35 0.58 -0.31 0.39
N TYR A 36 1.28 -0.63 1.47
CA TYR A 36 2.74 -0.52 1.56
C TYR A 36 3.45 -1.32 0.46
N GLY A 37 2.96 -2.53 0.14
CA GLY A 37 3.47 -3.31 -0.99
C GLY A 37 3.30 -2.60 -2.34
N ALA A 38 2.25 -1.77 -2.51
CA ALA A 38 2.07 -0.98 -3.72
C ALA A 38 3.11 0.16 -3.83
N LEU A 39 3.51 0.77 -2.71
CA LEU A 39 4.60 1.73 -2.68
C LEU A 39 5.94 1.07 -3.05
N CYS A 40 6.21 -0.13 -2.50
CA CYS A 40 7.42 -0.89 -2.80
C CYS A 40 7.45 -1.34 -4.28
N ALA A 41 6.32 -1.80 -4.85
CA ALA A 41 6.21 -2.18 -6.26
C ALA A 41 6.44 -0.99 -7.21
N LEU A 42 5.89 0.18 -6.88
CA LEU A 42 6.15 1.43 -7.60
C LEU A 42 7.65 1.76 -7.59
N GLY A 43 8.30 1.62 -6.44
CA GLY A 43 9.73 1.83 -6.27
C GLY A 43 10.58 0.82 -7.05
N ALA A 44 10.21 -0.47 -7.04
CA ALA A 44 10.89 -1.53 -7.79
C ALA A 44 10.82 -1.27 -9.30
N CYS A 45 9.64 -0.90 -9.81
CA CYS A 45 9.46 -0.56 -11.22
C CYS A 45 10.34 0.63 -11.63
N ARG A 46 10.39 1.70 -10.84
CA ARG A 46 11.28 2.85 -11.08
C ARG A 46 12.76 2.46 -11.12
N ARG A 47 13.16 1.42 -10.39
CA ARG A 47 14.52 0.88 -10.32
C ARG A 47 14.83 -0.13 -11.45
N GLY A 48 13.89 -0.32 -12.38
CA GLY A 48 14.09 -1.12 -13.59
C GLY A 48 13.60 -2.56 -13.50
N ALA A 49 12.80 -2.92 -12.49
CA ALA A 49 12.14 -4.23 -12.46
C ALA A 49 11.27 -4.41 -13.72
N SER A 50 11.34 -5.59 -14.34
CA SER A 50 10.64 -5.90 -15.60
C SER A 50 9.16 -6.17 -15.35
N ILE A 51 8.37 -5.08 -15.25
CA ILE A 51 6.93 -5.10 -15.01
C ILE A 51 6.20 -4.75 -16.30
N ASN A 52 5.32 -5.64 -16.75
CA ASN A 52 4.49 -5.47 -17.93
C ASN A 52 3.30 -4.53 -17.66
N ARG A 53 2.53 -4.80 -16.60
CA ARG A 53 1.40 -4.01 -16.14
C ARG A 53 1.43 -3.91 -14.62
N LEU A 54 1.02 -2.76 -14.08
CA LEU A 54 1.06 -2.49 -12.65
C LEU A 54 -0.31 -2.07 -12.14
N VAL A 55 -0.83 -2.78 -11.15
CA VAL A 55 -2.02 -2.41 -10.40
C VAL A 55 -1.59 -1.98 -9.00
N LEU A 56 -1.87 -0.74 -8.65
CA LEU A 56 -1.58 -0.15 -7.35
C LEU A 56 -2.89 0.13 -6.62
N TYR A 57 -3.18 -0.62 -5.57
CA TYR A 57 -4.32 -0.36 -4.71
C TYR A 57 -3.88 0.43 -3.48
N GLU A 58 -4.21 1.73 -3.50
CA GLU A 58 -4.00 2.69 -2.41
C GLU A 58 -2.59 2.67 -1.80
N PRO A 59 -1.53 2.92 -2.59
CA PRO A 59 -0.18 3.07 -2.06
C PRO A 59 -0.10 4.27 -1.10
N PRO A 60 0.65 4.16 0.01
CA PRO A 60 0.82 5.24 0.98
C PRO A 60 1.88 6.26 0.54
N VAL A 61 1.69 6.88 -0.62
CA VAL A 61 2.60 7.94 -1.10
C VAL A 61 2.24 9.26 -0.42
N PRO A 62 3.16 9.87 0.35
CA PRO A 62 2.92 11.17 0.95
C PRO A 62 2.69 12.25 -0.11
N THR A 63 1.61 13.03 0.04
CA THR A 63 1.29 14.14 -0.84
C THR A 63 1.79 15.47 -0.26
N PRO A 64 2.19 16.45 -1.08
CA PRO A 64 2.60 17.75 -0.60
C PRO A 64 1.51 18.41 0.26
N GLY A 65 1.83 18.73 1.51
CA GLY A 65 0.90 19.32 2.47
C GLY A 65 -0.19 18.37 3.01
N GLY A 66 -0.20 17.12 2.55
CA GLY A 66 -1.12 16.08 3.04
C GLY A 66 -0.60 15.38 4.29
N ILE A 67 -1.51 14.89 5.11
CA ILE A 67 -1.20 14.06 6.28
C ILE A 67 -1.66 12.64 5.96
N TYR A 68 -0.70 11.75 5.69
CA TYR A 68 -0.99 10.33 5.49
C TYR A 68 -1.26 9.62 6.83
N CYS A 69 -0.41 9.87 7.82
CA CYS A 69 -0.53 9.31 9.16
C CYS A 69 -0.63 10.46 10.17
N PRO A 70 -1.70 10.56 10.96
CA PRO A 70 -1.79 11.56 12.02
C PRO A 70 -0.59 11.48 12.97
N PRO A 71 -0.04 12.62 13.42
CA PRO A 71 1.23 12.67 14.15
C PRO A 71 1.21 11.90 15.48
N GLU A 72 0.03 11.69 16.07
CA GLU A 72 -0.16 10.95 17.32
C GLU A 72 -0.03 9.43 17.14
N VAL A 73 -0.33 8.87 15.96
CA VAL A 73 -0.42 7.42 15.74
C VAL A 73 0.91 6.70 15.99
N VAL A 74 2.00 7.21 15.45
CA VAL A 74 3.33 6.57 15.60
C VAL A 74 3.78 6.57 17.06
N PRO A 75 3.72 7.68 17.84
CA PRO A 75 4.00 7.66 19.27
C PRO A 75 3.09 6.72 20.08
N GLU A 76 1.79 6.67 19.79
CA GLU A 76 0.84 5.77 20.46
C GLU A 76 1.17 4.31 20.20
N MET A 77 1.43 3.93 18.93
CA MET A 77 1.82 2.59 18.57
C MET A 77 3.11 2.15 19.26
N ARG A 78 4.11 3.04 19.29
CA ARG A 78 5.40 2.77 19.94
C ARG A 78 5.24 2.54 21.43
N ALA A 79 4.44 3.38 22.11
CA ALA A 79 4.16 3.23 23.52
C ALA A 79 3.39 1.92 23.83
N ALA A 80 2.39 1.58 23.02
CA ALA A 80 1.62 0.35 23.16
C ALA A 80 2.49 -0.90 22.96
N ILE A 81 3.33 -0.91 21.91
CA ILE A 81 4.29 -2.02 21.66
C ILE A 81 5.26 -2.18 22.83
N ALA A 82 5.82 -1.08 23.35
CA ALA A 82 6.72 -1.11 24.49
C ALA A 82 6.04 -1.65 25.77
N ALA A 83 4.74 -1.44 25.93
CA ALA A 83 3.91 -1.99 27.01
C ALA A 83 3.45 -3.44 26.75
N GLY A 84 3.76 -4.04 25.58
CA GLY A 84 3.27 -5.36 25.18
C GLY A 84 1.83 -5.38 24.67
N ASP A 85 1.20 -4.23 24.52
CA ASP A 85 -0.18 -4.08 23.98
C ASP A 85 -0.17 -3.99 22.44
N LEU A 86 0.10 -5.12 21.78
CA LEU A 86 0.09 -5.19 20.31
C LEU A 86 -1.31 -4.93 19.73
N ALA A 87 -2.37 -5.28 20.48
CA ALA A 87 -3.73 -5.04 20.05
C ALA A 87 -4.08 -3.55 20.04
N GLY A 88 -3.68 -2.82 21.09
CA GLY A 88 -3.80 -1.37 21.16
C GLY A 88 -3.01 -0.67 20.07
N ALA A 89 -1.77 -1.10 19.81
CA ALA A 89 -0.97 -0.57 18.72
C ALA A 89 -1.65 -0.73 17.35
N MET A 90 -2.16 -1.94 17.04
CA MET A 90 -2.88 -2.20 15.80
C MET A 90 -4.18 -1.40 15.74
N ALA A 91 -4.89 -1.22 16.85
CA ALA A 91 -6.11 -0.40 16.92
C ALA A 91 -5.81 1.07 16.57
N SER A 92 -4.74 1.67 17.14
CA SER A 92 -4.30 3.03 16.79
C SER A 92 -4.03 3.18 15.29
N PHE A 93 -3.33 2.23 14.69
CA PHE A 93 -3.08 2.22 13.25
C PHE A 93 -4.38 2.17 12.43
N LEU A 94 -5.24 1.20 12.71
CA LEU A 94 -6.47 0.99 11.95
C LEU A 94 -7.44 2.17 12.06
N THR A 95 -7.53 2.77 13.24
CA THR A 95 -8.42 3.93 13.44
C THR A 95 -7.81 5.21 12.90
N GLY A 96 -6.53 5.46 13.16
CA GLY A 96 -5.87 6.71 12.80
C GLY A 96 -5.54 6.83 11.32
N VAL A 97 -5.04 5.74 10.69
CA VAL A 97 -4.61 5.78 9.28
C VAL A 97 -5.73 5.36 8.34
N HIS A 98 -6.47 4.30 8.66
CA HIS A 98 -7.50 3.76 7.76
C HIS A 98 -8.92 4.25 8.07
N GLY A 99 -9.11 5.01 9.15
CA GLY A 99 -10.42 5.53 9.53
C GLY A 99 -11.42 4.45 9.96
N ILE A 100 -10.94 3.25 10.32
CA ILE A 100 -11.80 2.16 10.78
C ILE A 100 -12.34 2.53 12.17
N THR A 101 -13.65 2.46 12.34
CA THR A 101 -14.28 2.81 13.63
C THR A 101 -13.84 1.84 14.73
N ARG A 102 -13.78 2.33 15.98
CA ARG A 102 -13.45 1.50 17.16
C ARG A 102 -14.34 0.28 17.29
N ASP A 103 -15.64 0.41 16.96
CA ASP A 103 -16.58 -0.70 16.98
C ASP A 103 -16.22 -1.78 15.94
N ASN A 104 -15.77 -1.38 14.76
CA ASN A 104 -15.32 -2.31 13.74
C ASN A 104 -14.02 -3.01 14.15
N VAL A 105 -13.06 -2.27 14.73
CA VAL A 105 -11.85 -2.88 15.31
C VAL A 105 -12.23 -3.90 16.40
N ALA A 106 -13.16 -3.57 17.31
CA ALA A 106 -13.64 -4.49 18.34
C ALA A 106 -14.29 -5.76 17.77
N ARG A 107 -14.93 -5.66 16.60
CA ARG A 107 -15.45 -6.83 15.87
C ARG A 107 -14.32 -7.69 15.28
N MET A 108 -13.25 -7.08 14.80
CA MET A 108 -12.07 -7.78 14.27
C MET A 108 -11.41 -8.66 15.34
N HIS A 109 -11.44 -8.26 16.60
CA HIS A 109 -10.92 -9.06 17.72
C HIS A 109 -11.57 -10.47 17.83
N ARG A 110 -12.74 -10.68 17.23
CA ARG A 110 -13.47 -11.95 17.26
C ARG A 110 -13.08 -12.89 16.10
N VAL A 111 -12.26 -12.42 15.18
CA VAL A 111 -11.83 -13.20 14.00
C VAL A 111 -10.50 -13.87 14.31
N ALA A 112 -10.34 -15.15 13.96
CA ALA A 112 -9.12 -15.90 14.25
C ALA A 112 -7.85 -15.23 13.69
N ALA A 113 -7.94 -14.65 12.48
CA ALA A 113 -6.84 -13.93 11.83
C ALA A 113 -6.37 -12.68 12.62
N TRP A 114 -7.14 -12.19 13.60
CA TRP A 114 -6.74 -11.03 14.40
C TRP A 114 -5.43 -11.25 15.15
N ARG A 115 -5.20 -12.46 15.67
CA ARG A 115 -3.95 -12.79 16.37
C ARG A 115 -2.72 -12.64 15.49
N ASP A 116 -2.85 -13.06 14.25
CA ASP A 116 -1.75 -12.95 13.27
C ASP A 116 -1.53 -11.49 12.88
N GLN A 117 -2.62 -10.72 12.74
CA GLN A 117 -2.55 -9.30 12.42
C GLN A 117 -1.87 -8.48 13.53
N ILE A 118 -2.24 -8.68 14.81
CA ILE A 118 -1.62 -7.92 15.91
C ILE A 118 -0.14 -8.25 16.09
N ALA A 119 0.29 -9.47 15.77
CA ALA A 119 1.69 -9.85 15.80
C ALA A 119 2.55 -9.02 14.80
N LEU A 120 1.93 -8.45 13.77
CA LEU A 120 2.58 -7.59 12.78
C LEU A 120 2.71 -6.12 13.23
N ALA A 121 2.14 -5.72 14.38
CA ALA A 121 2.17 -4.32 14.82
C ALA A 121 3.58 -3.69 14.85
N PRO A 122 4.67 -4.38 15.28
CA PRO A 122 6.02 -3.83 15.20
C PRO A 122 6.51 -3.61 13.75
N LEU A 123 6.08 -4.46 12.81
CA LEU A 123 6.41 -4.30 11.38
C LEU A 123 5.65 -3.12 10.79
N VAL A 124 4.35 -3.01 11.08
CA VAL A 124 3.52 -1.88 10.64
C VAL A 124 4.07 -0.55 11.15
N LEU A 125 4.50 -0.47 12.42
CA LEU A 125 5.13 0.73 12.96
C LEU A 125 6.39 1.11 12.15
N ARG A 126 7.25 0.16 11.88
CA ARG A 126 8.47 0.36 11.08
C ARG A 126 8.15 0.86 9.66
N GLU A 127 7.13 0.28 9.02
CA GLU A 127 6.67 0.70 7.69
C GLU A 127 6.11 2.12 7.70
N LEU A 128 5.31 2.49 8.71
CA LEU A 128 4.82 3.87 8.87
C LEU A 128 5.96 4.88 9.02
N GLU A 129 6.98 4.53 9.80
CA GLU A 129 8.17 5.36 9.97
C GLU A 129 8.94 5.50 8.65
N ALA A 130 9.04 4.43 7.85
CA ALA A 130 9.66 4.48 6.52
C ALA A 130 8.86 5.35 5.55
N VAL A 131 7.52 5.24 5.53
CA VAL A 131 6.63 6.08 4.72
C VAL A 131 6.77 7.55 5.07
N ALA A 132 6.91 7.90 6.37
CA ALA A 132 7.09 9.28 6.81
C ALA A 132 8.37 9.93 6.25
N HIS A 133 9.39 9.13 5.95
CA HIS A 133 10.66 9.57 5.36
C HIS A 133 10.69 9.47 3.83
N PHE A 134 9.72 8.76 3.24
CA PHE A 134 9.65 8.62 1.79
C PHE A 134 9.39 9.96 1.10
N ARG A 135 10.08 10.20 -0.01
CA ARG A 135 9.93 11.41 -0.83
C ARG A 135 9.56 11.01 -2.25
N PHE A 136 8.34 11.37 -2.65
CA PHE A 136 7.90 11.23 -4.02
C PHE A 136 8.36 12.44 -4.85
N VAL A 137 9.07 12.17 -5.93
CA VAL A 137 9.55 13.19 -6.87
C VAL A 137 8.92 12.89 -8.22
N ALA A 138 7.91 13.67 -8.62
CA ALA A 138 7.12 13.44 -9.84
C ALA A 138 8.00 13.35 -11.11
N ASN A 139 9.05 14.14 -11.18
CA ASN A 139 9.97 14.17 -12.33
C ASN A 139 10.74 12.85 -12.53
N ASP A 140 10.88 12.04 -11.47
CA ASP A 140 11.52 10.72 -11.56
C ASP A 140 10.66 9.71 -12.34
N TYR A 141 9.42 10.06 -12.65
CA TYR A 141 8.43 9.23 -13.36
C TYR A 141 8.05 9.81 -14.73
N ALA A 142 8.73 10.86 -15.21
CA ALA A 142 8.42 11.52 -16.48
C ALA A 142 8.51 10.57 -17.69
N ASP A 143 9.44 9.60 -17.63
CA ASP A 143 9.64 8.57 -18.66
C ASP A 143 8.88 7.28 -18.38
N TRP A 144 7.86 7.32 -17.50
CA TRP A 144 7.05 6.15 -17.19
C TRP A 144 6.35 5.59 -18.43
N ARG A 145 6.44 4.27 -18.63
CA ARG A 145 5.85 3.59 -19.80
C ARG A 145 5.01 2.39 -19.39
N VAL A 146 5.04 2.00 -18.11
CA VAL A 146 4.31 0.83 -17.64
C VAL A 146 2.81 1.17 -17.52
N PRO A 147 1.93 0.49 -18.25
CA PRO A 147 0.49 0.64 -18.07
C PRO A 147 0.12 0.44 -16.60
N THR A 148 -0.52 1.45 -15.99
CA THR A 148 -0.75 1.45 -14.55
C THR A 148 -2.21 1.72 -14.23
N LEU A 149 -2.81 0.83 -13.43
CA LEU A 149 -4.12 1.02 -12.82
C LEU A 149 -3.96 1.45 -11.36
N LEU A 150 -4.53 2.59 -11.02
CA LEU A 150 -4.65 3.09 -9.66
C LEU A 150 -6.05 2.73 -9.14
N LEU A 151 -6.15 1.73 -8.27
CA LEU A 151 -7.40 1.37 -7.62
C LEU A 151 -7.60 2.17 -6.35
N LEU A 152 -8.83 2.64 -6.13
CA LEU A 152 -9.23 3.48 -5.00
C LEU A 152 -10.56 3.00 -4.43
N GLY A 153 -10.66 2.82 -3.13
CA GLY A 153 -11.94 2.61 -2.45
C GLY A 153 -12.75 3.90 -2.38
N GLY A 154 -14.02 3.85 -2.77
CA GLY A 154 -14.91 5.01 -2.76
C GLY A 154 -15.18 5.58 -1.37
N GLU A 155 -15.00 4.76 -0.34
CA GLU A 155 -15.19 5.09 1.10
C GLU A 155 -13.86 5.26 1.84
N SER A 156 -12.73 5.19 1.12
CA SER A 156 -11.41 5.37 1.72
C SER A 156 -11.17 6.81 2.17
N PRO A 157 -10.38 7.03 3.22
CA PRO A 157 -9.98 8.37 3.66
C PRO A 157 -9.38 9.22 2.53
N ALA A 158 -9.61 10.54 2.59
CA ALA A 158 -9.28 11.48 1.51
C ALA A 158 -7.80 11.49 1.08
N GLN A 159 -6.87 11.10 1.97
CA GLN A 159 -5.46 10.99 1.63
C GLN A 159 -5.19 9.99 0.49
N TYR A 160 -5.96 8.89 0.40
CA TYR A 160 -5.79 7.92 -0.69
C TYR A 160 -6.22 8.49 -2.04
N ARG A 161 -7.28 9.32 -2.05
CA ARG A 161 -7.69 10.04 -3.26
C ARG A 161 -6.61 11.03 -3.68
N ALA A 162 -6.09 11.82 -2.74
CA ALA A 162 -5.01 12.77 -3.02
C ALA A 162 -3.75 12.07 -3.58
N THR A 163 -3.41 10.90 -3.03
CA THR A 163 -2.32 10.06 -3.55
C THR A 163 -2.61 9.55 -4.96
N ALA A 164 -3.83 9.06 -5.23
CA ALA A 164 -4.20 8.57 -6.56
C ALA A 164 -4.13 9.70 -7.61
N ASP A 165 -4.60 10.91 -7.27
CA ASP A 165 -4.53 12.07 -8.15
C ASP A 165 -3.09 12.52 -8.39
N LEU A 166 -2.22 12.53 -7.36
CA LEU A 166 -0.79 12.81 -7.49
C LEU A 166 -0.10 11.81 -8.43
N LEU A 167 -0.33 10.52 -8.23
CA LEU A 167 0.27 9.47 -9.05
C LEU A 167 -0.26 9.54 -10.48
N HIS A 168 -1.56 9.73 -10.66
CA HIS A 168 -2.14 9.86 -12.00
C HIS A 168 -1.55 11.03 -12.79
N GLY A 169 -1.34 12.17 -12.12
CA GLY A 169 -0.67 13.32 -12.73
C GLY A 169 0.83 13.11 -13.03
N SER A 170 1.46 12.10 -12.42
CA SER A 170 2.91 11.84 -12.53
C SER A 170 3.25 10.61 -13.37
N LEU A 171 2.31 9.69 -13.59
CA LEU A 171 2.50 8.44 -14.31
C LEU A 171 1.77 8.49 -15.65
N PRO A 172 2.43 8.82 -16.77
CA PRO A 172 1.81 8.85 -18.09
C PRO A 172 1.11 7.53 -18.42
N GLY A 173 -0.12 7.61 -18.96
CA GLY A 173 -0.90 6.43 -19.34
C GLY A 173 -1.55 5.67 -18.17
N SER A 174 -1.40 6.14 -16.93
CA SER A 174 -2.13 5.57 -15.80
C SER A 174 -3.62 5.92 -15.86
N ARG A 175 -4.44 5.14 -15.16
CA ARG A 175 -5.87 5.41 -14.99
C ARG A 175 -6.28 5.14 -13.54
N ILE A 176 -7.29 5.88 -13.06
CA ILE A 176 -7.89 5.66 -11.75
C ILE A 176 -9.21 4.92 -11.94
N GLU A 177 -9.42 3.86 -11.15
CA GLU A 177 -10.71 3.20 -11.03
C GLU A 177 -11.15 3.17 -9.56
N VAL A 178 -12.39 3.61 -9.30
CA VAL A 178 -12.95 3.67 -7.95
C VAL A 178 -13.82 2.46 -7.71
N LEU A 179 -13.60 1.77 -6.59
CA LEU A 179 -14.40 0.65 -6.12
C LEU A 179 -15.55 1.20 -5.25
N PRO A 180 -16.79 1.27 -5.75
CA PRO A 180 -17.88 1.93 -5.04
C PRO A 180 -18.24 1.18 -3.74
N GLY A 181 -18.49 1.94 -2.66
CA GLY A 181 -18.86 1.40 -1.36
C GLY A 181 -17.75 0.62 -0.64
N GLN A 182 -16.50 0.69 -1.13
CA GLN A 182 -15.38 -0.03 -0.55
C GLN A 182 -14.36 0.95 0.03
N GLY A 183 -13.66 0.50 1.09
CA GLY A 183 -12.51 1.18 1.67
C GLY A 183 -11.20 0.45 1.34
N HIS A 184 -10.16 0.74 2.09
CA HIS A 184 -8.79 0.23 1.92
C HIS A 184 -8.65 -1.30 1.88
N THR A 185 -9.63 -2.04 2.33
CA THR A 185 -9.60 -3.50 2.45
C THR A 185 -10.50 -4.23 1.46
N ALA A 186 -10.86 -3.63 0.31
CA ALA A 186 -11.74 -4.24 -0.68
C ALA A 186 -11.27 -5.61 -1.16
N ILE A 187 -9.97 -5.87 -1.16
CA ILE A 187 -9.40 -7.19 -1.46
C ILE A 187 -9.98 -8.30 -0.55
N ASN A 188 -10.39 -7.95 0.68
CA ASN A 188 -10.98 -8.87 1.65
C ASN A 188 -12.51 -8.72 1.73
N THR A 189 -13.05 -7.48 1.65
CA THR A 189 -14.47 -7.19 1.88
C THR A 189 -15.33 -7.37 0.63
N ALA A 190 -14.73 -7.21 -0.57
CA ALA A 190 -15.39 -7.34 -1.86
C ALA A 190 -14.46 -7.99 -2.90
N PRO A 191 -13.94 -9.22 -2.67
CA PRO A 191 -12.88 -9.82 -3.49
C PRO A 191 -13.27 -9.98 -4.96
N ARG A 192 -14.54 -10.21 -5.27
CA ARG A 192 -15.03 -10.29 -6.66
C ARG A 192 -14.96 -8.95 -7.36
N LEU A 193 -15.46 -7.88 -6.71
CA LEU A 193 -15.41 -6.52 -7.28
C LEU A 193 -13.95 -6.09 -7.54
N PHE A 194 -13.05 -6.38 -6.59
CA PHE A 194 -11.63 -6.13 -6.74
C PHE A 194 -11.03 -6.93 -7.92
N ALA A 195 -11.28 -8.24 -7.96
CA ALA A 195 -10.77 -9.11 -9.03
C ALA A 195 -11.30 -8.68 -10.41
N ASP A 196 -12.59 -8.35 -10.54
CA ASP A 196 -13.19 -7.92 -11.79
C ASP A 196 -12.53 -6.62 -12.32
N ALA A 197 -12.21 -5.67 -11.45
CA ALA A 197 -11.50 -4.45 -11.82
C ALA A 197 -10.08 -4.75 -12.33
N VAL A 198 -9.35 -5.61 -11.63
CA VAL A 198 -8.02 -6.05 -12.03
C VAL A 198 -8.04 -6.80 -13.36
N LEU A 199 -8.94 -7.79 -13.51
CA LEU A 199 -9.03 -8.62 -14.72
C LEU A 199 -9.42 -7.79 -15.95
N ARG A 200 -10.34 -6.83 -15.81
CA ARG A 200 -10.65 -5.88 -16.91
C ARG A 200 -9.42 -5.10 -17.37
N PHE A 201 -8.57 -4.70 -16.41
CA PHE A 201 -7.34 -4.00 -16.76
C PHE A 201 -6.33 -4.92 -17.43
N LEU A 202 -6.16 -6.14 -16.93
CA LEU A 202 -5.22 -7.09 -17.48
C LEU A 202 -5.69 -7.68 -18.84
N GLY A 203 -6.99 -7.81 -19.09
CA GLY A 203 -7.55 -8.29 -20.34
C GLY A 203 -7.71 -7.24 -21.44
N ALA A 204 -7.61 -5.94 -21.13
CA ALA A 204 -7.90 -4.84 -22.06
C ALA A 204 -6.89 -4.67 -23.23
N HIS A 205 -5.87 -5.53 -23.34
CA HIS A 205 -4.83 -5.46 -24.37
C HIS A 205 -4.71 -6.75 -25.20
N GLU A 206 -5.68 -7.67 -25.11
CA GLU A 206 -5.70 -8.91 -25.93
C GLU A 206 -6.54 -8.78 -27.22
N GLU A 207 -6.98 -7.55 -27.60
CA GLU A 207 -7.68 -7.28 -28.86
C GLU A 207 -6.82 -6.48 -29.85
#